data_147297cb9bfc3a05b1566e8d62fb0a41
#
_entry.id   147297cb9bfc3a05b1566e8d62fb0a41
#
_cell.length_a   1.000
_cell.length_b   1.000
_cell.length_c   1.000
_cell.angle_alpha   90.00
_cell.angle_beta   90.00
_cell.angle_gamma   90.00
#
_symmetry.space_group_name_H-M   'P 1'
#
loop_
_entity.id
_entity.type
_entity.pdbx_description
1 polymer ?
#
loop_
_entity_poly.entity_id
_entity_poly.type
_entity_poly.pdbx_seq_one_letter_code
_entity_poly.pdbx_strand_id
1 'polypeptide(L)'
;MGKRNLYLKTIPVEEAKNLYETALGKIWETKYETIPVIESFGRVTRHAVYAKNSSPLYNASAMDGIAVIASHTVGASETTPVRIKEGVDFVVVDTGDPIHHPYDAVIMA
;
A
#
# COMPACT_ATOMS: atom_id res chain seq x y z
N MET A 1 46.72 6.28 15.72
CA MET A 1 45.60 5.47 16.28
C MET A 1 44.45 6.40 16.56
N GLY A 2 43.39 6.38 15.74
CA GLY A 2 42.20 7.23 15.94
C GLY A 2 41.41 6.80 17.18
N LYS A 3 41.01 7.76 18.00
CA LYS A 3 40.13 7.52 19.17
C LYS A 3 38.81 6.93 18.66
N ARG A 4 38.50 5.68 19.02
CA ARG A 4 37.16 5.09 18.83
C ARG A 4 36.18 5.80 19.77
N ASN A 5 35.18 6.50 19.23
CA ASN A 5 34.06 6.95 20.02
C ASN A 5 33.21 5.74 20.41
N LEU A 6 33.33 5.34 21.69
CA LEU A 6 32.61 4.20 22.25
C LEU A 6 31.11 4.49 22.51
N TYR A 7 30.71 5.77 22.50
CA TYR A 7 29.34 6.19 22.76
C TYR A 7 28.83 7.01 21.57
N LEU A 8 27.80 6.50 20.90
CA LEU A 8 27.07 7.21 19.86
C LEU A 8 26.09 8.18 20.53
N LYS A 9 26.12 9.45 20.11
CA LYS A 9 25.09 10.42 20.51
C LYS A 9 23.90 10.20 19.56
N THR A 10 22.80 9.66 20.07
CA THR A 10 21.55 9.52 19.34
C THR A 10 20.77 10.83 19.35
N ILE A 11 20.06 11.10 18.27
CA ILE A 11 19.14 12.24 18.15
C ILE A 11 17.77 11.73 17.68
N PRO A 12 16.67 12.44 17.97
CA PRO A 12 15.35 12.10 17.45
C PRO A 12 15.32 12.06 15.92
N VAL A 13 14.50 11.17 15.34
CA VAL A 13 14.42 10.99 13.88
C VAL A 13 14.06 12.29 13.16
N GLU A 14 13.11 13.04 13.70
CA GLU A 14 12.69 14.32 13.10
C GLU A 14 13.80 15.37 13.12
N GLU A 15 14.60 15.40 14.17
CA GLU A 15 15.78 16.28 14.22
C GLU A 15 16.82 15.86 13.18
N ALA A 16 17.06 14.55 13.02
CA ALA A 16 17.97 14.02 12.00
C ALA A 16 17.52 14.36 10.58
N LYS A 17 16.23 14.22 10.28
CA LYS A 17 15.65 14.61 8.99
C LYS A 17 15.84 16.08 8.70
N ASN A 18 15.48 16.95 9.65
CA ASN A 18 15.61 18.39 9.50
C ASN A 18 17.07 18.83 9.25
N LEU A 19 18.00 18.24 9.97
CA LEU A 19 19.44 18.49 9.77
C LEU A 19 19.89 18.05 8.37
N TYR A 20 19.46 16.87 7.94
CA TYR A 20 19.77 16.31 6.63
C TYR A 20 19.19 17.16 5.49
N GLU A 21 17.91 17.49 5.54
CA GLU A 21 17.24 18.32 4.55
C GLU A 21 17.82 19.73 4.48
N THR A 22 18.16 20.31 5.63
CA THR A 22 18.81 21.63 5.67
C THR A 22 20.21 21.60 5.05
N ALA A 23 20.95 20.52 5.29
CA ALA A 23 22.28 20.35 4.70
C ALA A 23 22.22 20.12 3.19
N LEU A 24 21.28 19.29 2.71
CA LEU A 24 21.13 18.94 1.30
C LEU A 24 20.44 20.04 0.49
N GLY A 25 19.45 20.73 1.06
CA GLY A 25 18.67 21.75 0.35
C GLY A 25 19.50 22.89 -0.21
N LYS A 26 20.71 23.10 0.31
CA LYS A 26 21.69 24.08 -0.21
C LYS A 26 22.54 23.56 -1.36
N ILE A 27 22.55 22.24 -1.59
CA ILE A 27 23.45 21.57 -2.53
C ILE A 27 22.64 20.99 -3.71
N TRP A 28 21.35 20.70 -3.50
CA TRP A 28 20.53 19.96 -4.46
C TRP A 28 19.59 20.87 -5.24
N GLU A 29 20.10 21.47 -6.30
CA GLU A 29 19.27 22.06 -7.35
C GLU A 29 18.87 20.96 -8.33
N THR A 30 17.66 20.42 -8.24
CA THR A 30 17.14 19.45 -9.19
C THR A 30 16.84 20.15 -10.53
N LYS A 31 17.72 19.97 -11.48
CA LYS A 31 17.44 20.35 -12.88
C LYS A 31 16.56 19.28 -13.51
N TYR A 32 15.62 19.68 -14.35
CA TYR A 32 14.76 18.77 -15.09
C TYR A 32 14.65 19.17 -16.54
N GLU A 33 14.35 18.20 -17.39
CA GLU A 33 14.15 18.38 -18.82
C GLU A 33 13.00 17.48 -19.29
N THR A 34 12.43 17.80 -20.43
CA THR A 34 11.43 16.94 -21.10
C THR A 34 12.13 16.17 -22.20
N ILE A 35 12.01 14.84 -22.15
CA ILE A 35 12.62 13.93 -23.12
C ILE A 35 11.57 12.94 -23.66
N PRO A 36 11.78 12.35 -24.83
CA PRO A 36 10.97 11.23 -25.31
C PRO A 36 11.01 10.05 -24.34
N VAL A 37 9.88 9.35 -24.17
CA VAL A 37 9.80 8.19 -23.23
C VAL A 37 10.83 7.12 -23.55
N ILE A 38 11.13 6.89 -24.83
CA ILE A 38 12.12 5.89 -25.25
C ILE A 38 13.54 6.19 -24.73
N GLU A 39 13.82 7.45 -24.42
CA GLU A 39 15.12 7.91 -23.89
C GLU A 39 15.13 7.99 -22.35
N SER A 40 14.02 7.61 -21.70
CA SER A 40 13.84 7.76 -20.25
C SER A 40 14.48 6.67 -19.42
N PHE A 41 15.04 5.64 -20.03
CA PHE A 41 15.70 4.57 -19.30
C PHE A 41 16.82 5.09 -18.39
N GLY A 42 16.78 4.70 -17.11
CA GLY A 42 17.73 5.15 -16.10
C GLY A 42 17.50 6.58 -15.57
N ARG A 43 16.42 7.27 -16.01
CA ARG A 43 16.05 8.61 -15.55
C ARG A 43 15.04 8.55 -14.40
N VAL A 44 15.01 9.62 -13.62
CA VAL A 44 14.07 9.76 -12.49
C VAL A 44 12.98 10.76 -12.91
N THR A 45 11.71 10.39 -12.72
CA THR A 45 10.58 11.28 -13.01
C THR A 45 10.56 12.45 -12.02
N ARG A 46 10.32 13.66 -12.53
CA ARG A 46 10.19 14.87 -11.70
C ARG A 46 8.98 14.82 -10.78
N HIS A 47 7.90 14.25 -11.26
CA HIS A 47 6.63 14.13 -10.55
C HIS A 47 6.21 12.67 -10.48
N ALA A 48 5.38 12.33 -9.50
CA ALA A 48 4.74 11.03 -9.46
C ALA A 48 3.89 10.81 -10.72
N VAL A 49 3.98 9.61 -11.27
CA VAL A 49 3.19 9.20 -12.44
C VAL A 49 2.05 8.31 -11.94
N TYR A 50 0.83 8.75 -12.16
CA TYR A 50 -0.38 8.04 -11.76
C TYR A 50 -1.04 7.39 -12.97
N ALA A 51 -1.61 6.21 -12.75
CA ALA A 51 -2.50 5.58 -13.73
C ALA A 51 -3.74 6.47 -13.95
N LYS A 52 -4.14 6.63 -15.22
CA LYS A 52 -5.36 7.39 -15.56
C LYS A 52 -6.63 6.60 -15.32
N ASN A 53 -6.53 5.27 -15.40
CA ASN A 53 -7.64 4.34 -15.18
C ASN A 53 -7.19 3.27 -14.20
N SER A 54 -8.13 2.74 -13.42
CA SER A 54 -7.90 1.56 -12.58
C SER A 54 -7.67 0.33 -13.45
N SER A 55 -6.85 -0.60 -12.98
CA SER A 55 -6.71 -1.91 -13.59
C SER A 55 -6.62 -2.96 -12.47
N PRO A 56 -7.59 -3.83 -12.35
CA PRO A 56 -8.85 -3.93 -13.13
C PRO A 56 -9.80 -2.74 -12.94
N LEU A 57 -10.81 -2.61 -13.81
CA LEU A 57 -11.84 -1.56 -13.74
C LEU A 57 -12.97 -1.88 -12.73
N TYR A 58 -12.83 -2.95 -11.97
CA TYR A 58 -13.78 -3.44 -10.97
C TYR A 58 -13.02 -3.84 -9.70
N ASN A 59 -13.74 -3.96 -8.60
CA ASN A 59 -13.19 -4.50 -7.35
C ASN A 59 -13.03 -6.01 -7.53
N ALA A 60 -11.80 -6.49 -7.51
CA ALA A 60 -11.46 -7.89 -7.64
C ALA A 60 -11.10 -8.49 -6.27
N SER A 61 -11.42 -9.77 -6.08
CA SER A 61 -10.91 -10.50 -4.93
C SER A 61 -9.38 -10.60 -5.01
N ALA A 62 -8.71 -10.29 -3.91
CA ALA A 62 -7.27 -10.43 -3.79
C ALA A 62 -6.84 -11.86 -3.38
N MET A 63 -7.78 -12.68 -2.95
CA MET A 63 -7.56 -14.02 -2.37
C MET A 63 -8.74 -14.94 -2.68
N ASP A 64 -8.48 -16.24 -2.65
CA ASP A 64 -9.52 -17.27 -2.67
C ASP A 64 -10.23 -17.31 -1.31
N GLY A 65 -11.54 -17.44 -1.31
CA GLY A 65 -12.31 -17.44 -0.07
C GLY A 65 -13.80 -17.17 -0.28
N ILE A 66 -14.38 -16.41 0.68
CA ILE A 66 -15.79 -16.04 0.63
C ILE A 66 -15.96 -14.52 0.69
N ALA A 67 -16.71 -13.96 -0.25
CA ALA A 67 -17.09 -12.55 -0.23
C ALA A 67 -18.31 -12.36 0.70
N VAL A 68 -18.18 -11.43 1.64
CA VAL A 68 -19.14 -11.14 2.71
C VAL A 68 -19.40 -9.66 2.83
N ILE A 69 -20.43 -9.30 3.59
CA ILE A 69 -20.61 -7.94 4.11
C ILE A 69 -19.85 -7.85 5.43
N ALA A 70 -18.78 -7.06 5.50
CA ALA A 70 -17.88 -6.97 6.65
C ALA A 70 -18.62 -6.74 7.97
N SER A 71 -19.62 -5.87 7.97
CA SER A 71 -20.40 -5.55 9.17
C SER A 71 -21.17 -6.77 9.75
N HIS A 72 -21.48 -7.77 8.93
CA HIS A 72 -22.18 -8.99 9.38
C HIS A 72 -21.26 -9.99 10.10
N THR A 73 -19.96 -9.78 10.03
CA THR A 73 -18.96 -10.67 10.67
C THR A 73 -18.29 -10.04 11.88
N VAL A 74 -18.66 -8.83 12.23
CA VAL A 74 -18.11 -8.11 13.38
C VAL A 74 -18.43 -8.88 14.69
N GLY A 75 -17.41 -9.10 15.51
CA GLY A 75 -17.52 -9.82 16.78
C GLY A 75 -17.42 -11.35 16.66
N ALA A 76 -17.24 -11.88 15.46
CA ALA A 76 -16.97 -13.30 15.27
C ALA A 76 -15.66 -13.70 15.96
N SER A 77 -15.68 -14.82 16.70
CA SER A 77 -14.50 -15.42 17.34
C SER A 77 -14.67 -16.92 17.47
N GLU A 78 -13.63 -17.63 17.88
CA GLU A 78 -13.71 -19.07 18.16
C GLU A 78 -14.78 -19.41 19.20
N THR A 79 -15.00 -18.53 20.19
CA THR A 79 -15.99 -18.71 21.25
C THR A 79 -17.37 -18.18 20.90
N THR A 80 -17.46 -17.27 19.95
CA THR A 80 -18.71 -16.65 19.46
C THR A 80 -18.76 -16.68 17.94
N PRO A 81 -18.87 -17.87 17.31
CA PRO A 81 -18.87 -17.98 15.85
C PRO A 81 -20.18 -17.42 15.26
N VAL A 82 -20.06 -16.68 14.18
CA VAL A 82 -21.20 -16.25 13.36
C VAL A 82 -21.47 -17.31 12.32
N ARG A 83 -22.72 -17.77 12.22
CA ARG A 83 -23.16 -18.72 11.18
C ARG A 83 -23.66 -17.95 9.99
N ILE A 84 -23.10 -18.21 8.82
CA ILE A 84 -23.47 -17.61 7.55
C ILE A 84 -23.82 -18.69 6.55
N LYS A 85 -24.69 -18.36 5.59
CA LYS A 85 -25.24 -19.28 4.57
C LYS A 85 -24.84 -18.84 3.18
N GLU A 86 -24.30 -19.78 2.41
CA GLU A 86 -23.94 -19.57 1.01
C GLU A 86 -25.16 -19.16 0.16
N GLY A 87 -24.92 -18.21 -0.74
CA GLY A 87 -25.93 -17.64 -1.63
C GLY A 87 -26.90 -16.65 -0.96
N VAL A 88 -26.78 -16.46 0.38
CA VAL A 88 -27.57 -15.48 1.15
C VAL A 88 -26.67 -14.47 1.82
N ASP A 89 -25.71 -14.96 2.62
CA ASP A 89 -24.81 -14.12 3.42
C ASP A 89 -23.43 -14.00 2.79
N PHE A 90 -23.04 -14.96 1.95
CA PHE A 90 -21.78 -14.97 1.25
C PHE A 90 -21.85 -15.65 -0.10
N VAL A 91 -20.83 -15.41 -0.93
CA VAL A 91 -20.54 -16.15 -2.16
C VAL A 91 -19.07 -16.58 -2.16
N VAL A 92 -18.78 -17.74 -2.76
CA VAL A 92 -17.41 -18.20 -2.95
C VAL A 92 -16.78 -17.39 -4.08
N VAL A 93 -15.52 -17.01 -3.90
CA VAL A 93 -14.74 -16.23 -4.87
C VAL A 93 -13.31 -16.74 -4.94
N ASP A 94 -12.76 -16.69 -6.15
CA ASP A 94 -11.35 -16.94 -6.41
C ASP A 94 -10.60 -15.64 -6.64
N THR A 95 -9.28 -15.69 -6.56
CA THR A 95 -8.41 -14.55 -6.83
C THR A 95 -8.67 -13.99 -8.23
N GLY A 96 -9.02 -12.72 -8.30
CA GLY A 96 -9.35 -12.03 -9.54
C GLY A 96 -10.84 -11.93 -9.84
N ASP A 97 -11.69 -12.69 -9.15
CA ASP A 97 -13.14 -12.61 -9.31
C ASP A 97 -13.70 -11.24 -8.92
N PRO A 98 -14.72 -10.76 -9.65
CA PRO A 98 -15.34 -9.49 -9.33
C PRO A 98 -16.15 -9.57 -8.03
N ILE A 99 -15.92 -8.61 -7.13
CA ILE A 99 -16.72 -8.45 -5.91
C ILE A 99 -17.89 -7.51 -6.23
N HIS A 100 -19.07 -8.07 -6.24
CA HIS A 100 -20.32 -7.32 -6.50
C HIS A 100 -20.96 -6.82 -5.22
N HIS A 101 -21.61 -5.67 -5.30
CA HIS A 101 -22.47 -5.21 -4.21
C HIS A 101 -23.53 -6.29 -3.87
N PRO A 102 -23.81 -6.58 -2.57
CA PRO A 102 -23.48 -5.78 -1.39
C PRO A 102 -22.16 -6.19 -0.68
N TYR A 103 -21.41 -7.13 -1.23
CA TYR A 103 -20.18 -7.61 -0.58
C TYR A 103 -19.08 -6.57 -0.66
N ASP A 104 -18.33 -6.41 0.45
CA ASP A 104 -17.29 -5.40 0.62
C ASP A 104 -16.01 -5.94 1.29
N ALA A 105 -15.98 -7.23 1.62
CA ALA A 105 -14.83 -7.90 2.20
C ALA A 105 -14.72 -9.34 1.71
N VAL A 106 -13.51 -9.90 1.80
CA VAL A 106 -13.25 -11.31 1.54
C VAL A 106 -12.61 -11.94 2.78
N ILE A 107 -13.15 -13.05 3.22
CA ILE A 107 -12.56 -13.91 4.24
C ILE A 107 -11.84 -15.03 3.50
N MET A 108 -10.53 -15.10 3.68
CA MET A 108 -9.66 -16.10 3.05
C MET A 108 -9.99 -17.51 3.58
N ALA A 109 -10.05 -18.48 2.68
CA ALA A 109 -10.24 -19.89 3.02
C ALA A 109 -8.92 -20.58 3.40
#